data_6317fe474234f2ecf1715c6ff8461b23
#
_entry.id   6317fe474234f2ecf1715c6ff8461b23
#
_cell.length_a   1.000
_cell.length_b   1.000
_cell.length_c   1.000
_cell.angle_alpha   90.00
_cell.angle_beta   90.00
_cell.angle_gamma   90.00
#
_symmetry.space_group_name_H-M   'P 1'
#
loop_
_entity.id
_entity.type
_entity.pdbx_description
1 polymer ?
#
loop_
_entity_poly.entity_id
_entity_poly.type
_entity_poly.pdbx_seq_one_letter_code
_entity_poly.pdbx_strand_id
1 'polypeptide(L)'
;MVKLSKSFWLIAPFATWIALMAALPATVECYAVRAVIVAALLVYGFLKNPLSTFASSLHLIPGLPVGLAVFAIWILPEQFDWSWYRRFCIIGEGGTQAVAEASAAMIAVRLVGSAFVISVAEELFFRKWLIGFAGFWWMVALFAIEHDRWLVGAIAGVIYGLLYLRRGLGAAIVAHATTNLVLGLWVLRTGQWQFW
;
A
#
# COMPACT_ATOMS: atom_id res chain seq x y z
N MET A 1 -6.94 24.58 21.40
CA MET A 1 -6.74 23.58 20.33
C MET A 1 -5.65 22.62 20.76
N VAL A 2 -5.95 21.32 20.88
CA VAL A 2 -4.96 20.29 21.20
C VAL A 2 -3.98 20.18 20.02
N LYS A 3 -2.69 20.42 20.27
CA LYS A 3 -1.64 20.26 19.26
C LYS A 3 -1.34 18.76 19.14
N LEU A 4 -1.93 18.12 18.14
CA LEU A 4 -1.67 16.70 17.86
C LEU A 4 -0.18 16.47 17.59
N SER A 5 0.38 15.38 18.12
CA SER A 5 1.79 15.05 17.96
C SER A 5 2.14 14.76 16.50
N LYS A 6 3.40 14.93 16.11
CA LYS A 6 3.87 14.56 14.75
C LYS A 6 3.59 13.09 14.42
N SER A 7 3.72 12.20 15.42
CA SER A 7 3.44 10.77 15.29
C SER A 7 1.97 10.49 14.95
N PHE A 8 1.03 11.31 15.45
CA PHE A 8 -0.39 11.14 15.11
C PHE A 8 -0.62 11.16 13.60
N TRP A 9 -0.01 12.09 12.89
CA TRP A 9 -0.20 12.24 11.43
C TRP A 9 0.49 11.15 10.60
N LEU A 10 1.44 10.43 11.20
CA LEU A 10 2.07 9.25 10.58
C LEU A 10 1.22 7.99 10.75
N ILE A 11 0.42 7.92 11.82
CA ILE A 11 -0.37 6.75 12.22
C ILE A 11 -1.82 6.86 11.74
N ALA A 12 -2.46 8.01 11.94
CA ALA A 12 -3.90 8.18 11.79
C ALA A 12 -4.44 7.78 10.40
N PRO A 13 -3.81 8.12 9.26
CA PRO A 13 -4.34 7.74 7.96
C PRO A 13 -4.46 6.22 7.80
N PHE A 14 -3.40 5.46 8.14
CA PHE A 14 -3.40 4.01 8.02
C PHE A 14 -4.28 3.35 9.09
N ALA A 15 -4.22 3.79 10.34
CA ALA A 15 -5.10 3.29 11.40
C ALA A 15 -6.58 3.50 11.07
N THR A 16 -6.93 4.64 10.47
CA THR A 16 -8.30 4.91 9.99
C THR A 16 -8.67 3.96 8.85
N TRP A 17 -7.76 3.69 7.92
CA TRP A 17 -7.98 2.71 6.86
C TRP A 17 -8.34 1.34 7.44
N ILE A 18 -7.53 0.81 8.35
CA ILE A 18 -7.77 -0.49 8.99
C ILE A 18 -9.10 -0.50 9.78
N ALA A 19 -9.37 0.55 10.56
CA ALA A 19 -10.61 0.65 11.31
C ALA A 19 -11.86 0.66 10.41
N LEU A 20 -11.79 1.37 9.28
CA LEU A 20 -12.87 1.40 8.30
C LEU A 20 -12.98 0.09 7.49
N MET A 21 -11.88 -0.63 7.29
CA MET A 21 -11.95 -2.00 6.72
C MET A 21 -12.69 -2.96 7.63
N ALA A 22 -12.49 -2.86 8.94
CA ALA A 22 -13.19 -3.69 9.91
C ALA A 22 -14.67 -3.28 10.11
N ALA A 23 -15.00 -2.00 9.93
CA ALA A 23 -16.34 -1.45 10.20
C ALA A 23 -17.27 -1.45 9.00
N LEU A 24 -16.77 -1.40 7.77
CA LEU A 24 -17.57 -1.27 6.55
C LEU A 24 -17.47 -2.52 5.67
N PRO A 25 -18.53 -2.88 4.94
CA PRO A 25 -18.52 -3.99 4.00
C PRO A 25 -17.39 -3.88 2.95
N ALA A 26 -16.95 -5.02 2.43
CA ALA A 26 -15.93 -5.10 1.38
C ALA A 26 -16.52 -4.81 -0.02
N THR A 27 -17.25 -3.69 -0.19
CA THR A 27 -17.77 -3.24 -1.47
C THR A 27 -16.91 -2.15 -2.08
N VAL A 28 -17.07 -1.90 -3.38
CA VAL A 28 -16.30 -0.88 -4.10
C VAL A 28 -16.68 0.53 -3.65
N GLU A 29 -17.96 0.75 -3.30
CA GLU A 29 -18.46 2.01 -2.75
C GLU A 29 -17.83 2.29 -1.38
N CYS A 30 -17.79 1.29 -0.50
CA CYS A 30 -17.15 1.42 0.81
C CYS A 30 -15.63 1.61 0.67
N TYR A 31 -15.00 1.01 -0.34
CA TYR A 31 -13.61 1.30 -0.67
C TYR A 31 -13.41 2.78 -1.02
N ALA A 32 -14.28 3.34 -1.89
CA ALA A 32 -14.20 4.75 -2.28
C ALA A 32 -14.36 5.69 -1.07
N VAL A 33 -15.32 5.41 -0.19
CA VAL A 33 -15.52 6.18 1.06
C VAL A 33 -14.25 6.13 1.92
N ARG A 34 -13.69 4.94 2.14
CA ARG A 34 -12.44 4.77 2.89
C ARG A 34 -11.30 5.57 2.29
N ALA A 35 -11.09 5.46 0.96
CA ALA A 35 -10.02 6.14 0.26
C ALA A 35 -10.16 7.67 0.35
N VAL A 36 -11.38 8.22 0.22
CA VAL A 36 -11.63 9.66 0.36
C VAL A 36 -11.34 10.15 1.78
N ILE A 37 -11.77 9.43 2.81
CA ILE A 37 -11.51 9.80 4.21
C ILE A 37 -10.00 9.80 4.48
N VAL A 38 -9.29 8.77 4.06
CA VAL A 38 -7.84 8.68 4.25
C VAL A 38 -7.10 9.76 3.45
N ALA A 39 -7.52 10.04 2.21
CA ALA A 39 -6.96 11.13 1.41
C ALA A 39 -7.14 12.49 2.11
N ALA A 40 -8.32 12.77 2.66
CA ALA A 40 -8.59 13.99 3.42
C ALA A 40 -7.69 14.11 4.66
N LEU A 41 -7.47 13.01 5.39
CA LEU A 41 -6.54 12.97 6.53
C LEU A 41 -5.09 13.23 6.10
N LEU A 42 -4.64 12.64 4.98
CA LEU A 42 -3.31 12.88 4.43
C LEU A 42 -3.13 14.34 4.04
N VAL A 43 -4.07 14.90 3.26
CA VAL A 43 -4.03 16.32 2.85
C VAL A 43 -4.01 17.24 4.05
N TYR A 44 -4.92 17.04 5.02
CA TYR A 44 -4.96 17.85 6.22
C TYR A 44 -3.67 17.74 7.05
N GLY A 45 -3.14 16.51 7.19
CA GLY A 45 -1.86 16.26 7.86
C GLY A 45 -0.70 17.00 7.20
N PHE A 46 -0.62 16.99 5.87
CA PHE A 46 0.40 17.72 5.12
C PHE A 46 0.27 19.24 5.24
N LEU A 47 -0.96 19.76 5.25
CA LEU A 47 -1.20 21.20 5.43
C LEU A 47 -0.80 21.69 6.83
N LYS A 48 -1.02 20.87 7.86
CA LYS A 48 -0.67 21.21 9.26
C LYS A 48 0.80 20.96 9.61
N ASN A 49 1.42 19.99 8.95
CA ASN A 49 2.82 19.61 9.15
C ASN A 49 3.48 19.47 7.78
N PRO A 50 3.81 20.58 7.12
CA PRO A 50 4.47 20.50 5.82
C PRO A 50 5.73 19.67 6.01
N LEU A 51 5.76 18.51 5.36
CA LEU A 51 6.91 17.61 5.34
C LEU A 51 7.97 18.26 4.47
N SER A 52 8.69 19.25 5.03
CA SER A 52 9.88 19.82 4.39
C SER A 52 10.90 18.75 4.02
N THR A 53 10.89 17.64 4.78
CA THR A 53 11.63 16.42 4.49
C THR A 53 11.03 15.58 3.35
N PHE A 54 9.76 15.77 2.96
CA PHE A 54 9.13 14.99 1.90
C PHE A 54 9.58 15.46 0.51
N ALA A 55 9.62 16.78 0.30
CA ALA A 55 10.04 17.35 -0.99
C ALA A 55 11.52 17.13 -1.31
N SER A 56 12.38 17.12 -0.29
CA SER A 56 13.83 16.89 -0.46
C SER A 56 14.21 15.41 -0.65
N SER A 57 13.29 14.47 -0.35
CA SER A 57 13.52 13.03 -0.44
C SER A 57 12.80 12.36 -1.62
N LEU A 58 12.17 13.11 -2.51
CA LEU A 58 11.52 12.60 -3.73
C LEU A 58 12.58 12.18 -4.77
N HIS A 59 13.30 11.10 -4.48
CA HIS A 59 14.11 10.41 -5.47
C HIS A 59 13.20 9.51 -6.32
N LEU A 60 12.52 10.11 -7.31
CA LEU A 60 11.61 9.41 -8.23
C LEU A 60 12.32 8.28 -8.99
N ILE A 61 13.53 8.54 -9.44
CA ILE A 61 14.29 7.65 -10.34
C ILE A 61 14.51 6.25 -9.76
N PRO A 62 15.03 6.06 -8.51
CA PRO A 62 15.22 4.71 -7.99
C PRO A 62 13.93 4.00 -7.57
N GLY A 63 12.85 4.72 -7.32
CA GLY A 63 11.56 4.15 -6.94
C GLY A 63 10.89 3.36 -8.07
N LEU A 64 10.89 3.90 -9.29
CA LEU A 64 10.21 3.29 -10.44
C LEU A 64 10.71 1.86 -10.74
N PRO A 65 12.00 1.61 -10.99
CA PRO A 65 12.47 0.26 -11.31
C PRO A 65 12.30 -0.71 -10.14
N VAL A 66 12.41 -0.24 -8.90
CA VAL A 66 12.15 -1.07 -7.72
C VAL A 66 10.67 -1.46 -7.65
N GLY A 67 9.74 -0.54 -7.90
CA GLY A 67 8.32 -0.83 -7.94
C GLY A 67 7.96 -1.85 -9.03
N LEU A 68 8.54 -1.74 -10.22
CA LEU A 68 8.36 -2.73 -11.29
C LEU A 68 8.93 -4.11 -10.91
N ALA A 69 10.07 -4.15 -10.23
CA ALA A 69 10.65 -5.41 -9.75
C ALA A 69 9.74 -6.07 -8.71
N VAL A 70 9.22 -5.30 -7.75
CA VAL A 70 8.28 -5.81 -6.74
C VAL A 70 6.98 -6.27 -7.39
N PHE A 71 6.44 -5.56 -8.37
CA PHE A 71 5.29 -6.02 -9.15
C PHE A 71 5.55 -7.40 -9.78
N ALA A 72 6.71 -7.59 -10.43
CA ALA A 72 7.07 -8.88 -11.00
C ALA A 72 7.13 -9.98 -9.92
N ILE A 73 7.78 -9.70 -8.78
CA ILE A 73 7.84 -10.64 -7.64
C ILE A 73 6.43 -10.99 -7.14
N TRP A 74 5.50 -10.04 -7.18
CA TRP A 74 4.13 -10.23 -6.69
C TRP A 74 3.33 -11.22 -7.53
N ILE A 75 3.44 -11.13 -8.86
CA ILE A 75 2.64 -11.97 -9.77
C ILE A 75 3.30 -13.31 -10.11
N LEU A 76 4.65 -13.38 -10.17
CA LEU A 76 5.39 -14.54 -10.67
C LEU A 76 5.00 -15.88 -10.01
N PRO A 77 4.85 -16.00 -8.68
CA PRO A 77 4.55 -17.30 -8.07
C PRO A 77 3.23 -17.91 -8.55
N GLU A 78 2.23 -17.08 -8.85
CA GLU A 78 0.94 -17.56 -9.36
C GLU A 78 0.94 -17.72 -10.89
N GLN A 79 1.73 -16.93 -11.62
CA GLN A 79 1.89 -17.10 -13.06
C GLN A 79 2.59 -18.43 -13.42
N PHE A 80 3.52 -18.87 -12.57
CA PHE A 80 4.23 -20.16 -12.74
C PHE A 80 3.57 -21.32 -11.99
N ASP A 81 2.38 -21.11 -11.44
CA ASP A 81 1.57 -22.14 -10.79
C ASP A 81 2.32 -22.90 -9.67
N TRP A 82 3.07 -22.17 -8.85
CA TRP A 82 3.78 -22.78 -7.72
C TRP A 82 2.76 -23.25 -6.66
N SER A 83 2.45 -24.55 -6.69
CA SER A 83 1.43 -25.16 -5.82
C SER A 83 1.75 -25.00 -4.32
N TRP A 84 3.02 -25.11 -3.93
CA TRP A 84 3.46 -24.87 -2.56
C TRP A 84 3.20 -23.42 -2.12
N TYR A 85 3.41 -22.44 -3.02
CA TYR A 85 3.17 -21.03 -2.71
C TYR A 85 1.68 -20.79 -2.44
N ARG A 86 0.79 -21.26 -3.30
CA ARG A 86 -0.65 -21.14 -3.09
C ARG A 86 -1.09 -21.80 -1.78
N ARG A 87 -0.54 -22.98 -1.48
CA ARG A 87 -0.92 -23.73 -0.29
C ARG A 87 -0.48 -23.08 1.03
N PHE A 88 0.69 -22.43 1.06
CA PHE A 88 1.30 -21.97 2.32
C PHE A 88 1.44 -20.44 2.42
N CYS A 89 1.37 -19.72 1.32
CA CYS A 89 1.68 -18.28 1.29
C CYS A 89 0.47 -17.39 0.97
N ILE A 90 -0.69 -17.95 0.70
CA ILE A 90 -1.94 -17.22 0.47
C ILE A 90 -2.92 -17.55 1.60
N ILE A 91 -3.42 -16.53 2.30
CA ILE A 91 -4.35 -16.65 3.47
C ILE A 91 -5.72 -16.12 3.07
N GLY A 92 -6.09 -15.82 1.97
CA GLY A 92 -7.41 -15.29 1.57
C GLY A 92 -7.73 -15.65 0.13
N GLU A 93 -8.96 -15.42 -0.25
CA GLU A 93 -9.39 -15.67 -1.63
C GLU A 93 -9.03 -14.52 -2.59
N GLY A 94 -8.44 -13.42 -2.07
CA GLY A 94 -8.12 -12.22 -2.84
C GLY A 94 -9.35 -11.40 -3.24
N GLY A 95 -9.17 -10.50 -4.19
CA GLY A 95 -10.19 -9.59 -4.68
C GLY A 95 -11.41 -10.31 -5.25
N THR A 96 -12.59 -9.81 -4.93
CA THR A 96 -13.87 -10.42 -5.30
C THR A 96 -14.28 -10.04 -6.72
N GLN A 97 -15.03 -10.92 -7.37
CA GLN A 97 -15.68 -10.69 -8.66
C GLN A 97 -16.58 -9.42 -8.68
N ALA A 98 -17.04 -8.97 -7.51
CA ALA A 98 -17.79 -7.72 -7.36
C ALA A 98 -17.07 -6.48 -7.89
N VAL A 99 -15.73 -6.49 -7.96
CA VAL A 99 -14.94 -5.40 -8.55
C VAL A 99 -14.99 -5.43 -10.07
N ALA A 100 -15.10 -6.62 -10.67
CA ALA A 100 -15.21 -6.78 -12.12
C ALA A 100 -16.51 -6.18 -12.69
N GLU A 101 -17.56 -6.15 -11.88
CA GLU A 101 -18.89 -5.62 -12.24
C GLU A 101 -19.03 -4.12 -11.91
N ALA A 102 -18.02 -3.51 -11.29
CA ALA A 102 -18.04 -2.10 -10.92
C ALA A 102 -17.98 -1.18 -12.14
N SER A 103 -18.56 0.02 -12.01
CA SER A 103 -18.46 1.04 -13.04
C SER A 103 -17.00 1.47 -13.28
N ALA A 104 -16.70 1.95 -14.49
CA ALA A 104 -15.36 2.45 -14.83
C ALA A 104 -14.87 3.56 -13.87
N ALA A 105 -15.78 4.41 -13.37
CA ALA A 105 -15.46 5.43 -12.38
C ALA A 105 -15.01 4.82 -11.05
N MET A 106 -15.69 3.78 -10.58
CA MET A 106 -15.34 3.10 -9.33
C MET A 106 -14.02 2.33 -9.46
N ILE A 107 -13.77 1.71 -10.60
CA ILE A 107 -12.49 1.07 -10.91
C ILE A 107 -11.36 2.12 -10.88
N ALA A 108 -11.55 3.28 -11.49
CA ALA A 108 -10.59 4.38 -11.47
C ALA A 108 -10.32 4.88 -10.04
N VAL A 109 -11.36 5.04 -9.22
CA VAL A 109 -11.22 5.42 -7.80
C VAL A 109 -10.42 4.37 -7.04
N ARG A 110 -10.67 3.07 -7.27
CA ARG A 110 -9.91 1.99 -6.63
C ARG A 110 -8.45 2.00 -7.07
N LEU A 111 -8.17 2.18 -8.36
CA LEU A 111 -6.82 2.25 -8.90
C LEU A 111 -6.03 3.42 -8.32
N VAL A 112 -6.61 4.62 -8.33
CA VAL A 112 -5.99 5.82 -7.77
C VAL A 112 -5.85 5.70 -6.26
N GLY A 113 -6.88 5.19 -5.58
CA GLY A 113 -6.86 4.99 -4.13
C GLY A 113 -5.74 4.04 -3.69
N SER A 114 -5.63 2.87 -4.30
CA SER A 114 -4.60 1.88 -3.97
C SER A 114 -3.19 2.39 -4.29
N ALA A 115 -3.02 3.00 -5.48
CA ALA A 115 -1.71 3.45 -5.93
C ALA A 115 -1.18 4.68 -5.16
N PHE A 116 -2.04 5.68 -4.87
CA PHE A 116 -1.56 6.98 -4.38
C PHE A 116 -2.03 7.32 -2.97
N VAL A 117 -3.17 6.82 -2.51
CA VAL A 117 -3.68 7.14 -1.17
C VAL A 117 -3.18 6.12 -0.16
N ILE A 118 -3.43 4.84 -0.42
CA ILE A 118 -3.11 3.78 0.54
C ILE A 118 -1.62 3.55 0.62
N SER A 119 -0.90 3.48 -0.50
CA SER A 119 0.56 3.36 -0.47
C SER A 119 1.25 4.50 0.30
N VAL A 120 0.75 5.75 0.19
CA VAL A 120 1.28 6.86 1.00
C VAL A 120 0.99 6.66 2.49
N ALA A 121 -0.25 6.28 2.85
CA ALA A 121 -0.62 6.04 4.24
C ALA A 121 0.20 4.91 4.87
N GLU A 122 0.41 3.82 4.13
CA GLU A 122 1.22 2.68 4.55
C GLU A 122 2.70 3.05 4.71
N GLU A 123 3.29 3.77 3.76
CA GLU A 123 4.70 4.17 3.86
C GLU A 123 4.95 5.13 5.03
N LEU A 124 4.01 6.04 5.32
CA LEU A 124 4.08 6.89 6.51
C LEU A 124 4.03 6.06 7.79
N PHE A 125 3.14 5.08 7.86
CA PHE A 125 3.00 4.21 9.02
C PHE A 125 4.17 3.24 9.15
N PHE A 126 4.40 2.39 8.16
CA PHE A 126 5.37 1.30 8.24
C PHE A 126 6.82 1.81 8.23
N ARG A 127 7.17 2.70 7.29
CA ARG A 127 8.57 3.13 7.12
C ARG A 127 8.91 4.32 7.99
N LYS A 128 8.09 5.36 7.99
CA LYS A 128 8.42 6.59 8.72
C LYS A 128 8.22 6.45 10.22
N TRP A 129 7.18 5.75 10.67
CA TRP A 129 6.88 5.61 12.10
C TRP A 129 7.35 4.27 12.68
N LEU A 130 6.92 3.14 12.13
CA LEU A 130 7.05 1.82 12.75
C LEU A 130 8.51 1.33 12.81
N ILE A 131 9.32 1.60 11.78
CA ILE A 131 10.77 1.26 11.83
C ILE A 131 11.43 1.95 13.01
N GLY A 132 11.12 3.23 13.26
CA GLY A 132 11.66 3.98 14.40
C GLY A 132 11.11 3.55 15.74
N PHE A 133 9.88 3.03 15.79
CA PHE A 133 9.20 2.62 17.02
C PHE A 133 9.51 1.18 17.43
N ALA A 134 9.41 0.24 16.50
CA ALA A 134 9.53 -1.20 16.78
C ALA A 134 10.70 -1.91 16.07
N GLY A 135 11.34 -1.23 15.12
CA GLY A 135 12.46 -1.77 14.37
C GLY A 135 12.06 -2.41 13.03
N PHE A 136 13.09 -2.67 12.23
CA PHE A 136 12.95 -3.10 10.83
C PHE A 136 12.19 -4.42 10.67
N TRP A 137 12.54 -5.45 11.43
CA TRP A 137 11.95 -6.79 11.27
C TRP A 137 10.50 -6.87 11.76
N TRP A 138 10.14 -6.12 12.80
CA TRP A 138 8.75 -5.99 13.20
C TRP A 138 7.90 -5.27 12.15
N MET A 139 8.46 -4.23 11.51
CA MET A 139 7.81 -3.58 10.37
C MET A 139 7.58 -4.58 9.22
N VAL A 140 8.59 -5.40 8.87
CA VAL A 140 8.44 -6.42 7.80
C VAL A 140 7.38 -7.44 8.17
N ALA A 141 7.37 -7.95 9.41
CA ALA A 141 6.40 -8.93 9.86
C ALA A 141 4.96 -8.40 9.81
N LEU A 142 4.73 -7.19 10.31
CA LEU A 142 3.40 -6.58 10.31
C LEU A 142 2.93 -6.22 8.91
N PHE A 143 3.82 -5.74 8.05
CA PHE A 143 3.51 -5.49 6.64
C PHE A 143 3.17 -6.78 5.88
N ALA A 144 3.84 -7.89 6.20
CA ALA A 144 3.54 -9.19 5.62
C ALA A 144 2.14 -9.69 6.02
N ILE A 145 1.79 -9.59 7.31
CA ILE A 145 0.53 -10.09 7.87
C ILE A 145 -0.68 -9.30 7.32
N GLU A 146 -0.49 -8.04 6.97
CA GLU A 146 -1.55 -7.22 6.37
C GLU A 146 -1.97 -7.72 4.97
N HIS A 147 -1.13 -8.49 4.29
CA HIS A 147 -1.36 -8.93 2.93
C HIS A 147 -1.77 -10.40 2.88
N ASP A 148 -2.82 -10.73 2.12
CA ASP A 148 -3.25 -12.12 1.90
C ASP A 148 -2.12 -13.00 1.35
N ARG A 149 -1.19 -12.41 0.60
CA ARG A 149 0.03 -13.02 0.05
C ARG A 149 1.23 -12.68 0.93
N TRP A 150 1.24 -13.21 2.15
CA TRP A 150 2.17 -12.78 3.19
C TRP A 150 3.65 -12.89 2.80
N LEU A 151 4.05 -13.91 2.02
CA LEU A 151 5.47 -14.09 1.66
C LEU A 151 5.97 -13.00 0.71
N VAL A 152 5.22 -12.69 -0.35
CA VAL A 152 5.58 -11.59 -1.25
C VAL A 152 5.38 -10.24 -0.57
N GLY A 153 4.42 -10.13 0.35
CA GLY A 153 4.29 -8.99 1.26
C GLY A 153 5.54 -8.79 2.13
N ALA A 154 6.10 -9.86 2.71
CA ALA A 154 7.35 -9.81 3.46
C ALA A 154 8.53 -9.36 2.58
N ILE A 155 8.66 -9.91 1.38
CA ILE A 155 9.70 -9.54 0.42
C ILE A 155 9.56 -8.06 0.03
N ALA A 156 8.37 -7.60 -0.30
CA ALA A 156 8.08 -6.19 -0.57
C ALA A 156 8.41 -5.30 0.64
N GLY A 157 8.03 -5.75 1.84
CA GLY A 157 8.35 -5.09 3.11
C GLY A 157 9.85 -4.86 3.29
N VAL A 158 10.66 -5.88 3.02
CA VAL A 158 12.14 -5.79 3.05
C VAL A 158 12.63 -4.82 1.99
N ILE A 159 12.19 -4.95 0.73
CA ILE A 159 12.67 -4.13 -0.39
C ILE A 159 12.35 -2.64 -0.17
N TYR A 160 11.09 -2.30 0.15
CA TYR A 160 10.70 -0.91 0.41
C TYR A 160 11.35 -0.37 1.69
N GLY A 161 11.50 -1.20 2.72
CA GLY A 161 12.21 -0.82 3.94
C GLY A 161 13.68 -0.49 3.70
N LEU A 162 14.39 -1.30 2.93
CA LEU A 162 15.78 -1.03 2.53
C LEU A 162 15.88 0.20 1.61
N LEU A 163 14.92 0.39 0.70
CA LEU A 163 14.85 1.56 -0.15
C LEU A 163 14.64 2.83 0.68
N TYR A 164 13.73 2.78 1.66
CA TYR A 164 13.52 3.87 2.61
C TYR A 164 14.81 4.23 3.37
N LEU A 165 15.51 3.25 3.92
CA LEU A 165 16.74 3.48 4.70
C LEU A 165 17.87 4.08 3.84
N ARG A 166 17.94 3.76 2.55
CA ARG A 166 18.99 4.21 1.65
C ARG A 166 18.65 5.47 0.87
N ARG A 167 17.39 5.71 0.53
CA ARG A 167 16.95 6.75 -0.39
C ARG A 167 15.83 7.64 0.14
N GLY A 168 15.31 7.31 1.33
CA GLY A 168 14.27 8.09 2.01
C GLY A 168 12.85 7.71 1.61
N LEU A 169 11.91 8.36 2.28
CA LEU A 169 10.48 8.05 2.22
C LEU A 169 9.90 8.21 0.81
N GLY A 170 10.30 9.24 0.08
CA GLY A 170 9.77 9.49 -1.27
C GLY A 170 10.09 8.36 -2.25
N ALA A 171 11.29 7.77 -2.17
CA ALA A 171 11.65 6.63 -3.01
C ALA A 171 10.80 5.40 -2.70
N ALA A 172 10.54 5.12 -1.42
CA ALA A 172 9.69 4.01 -1.00
C ALA A 172 8.23 4.21 -1.45
N ILE A 173 7.68 5.42 -1.28
CA ILE A 173 6.35 5.78 -1.78
C ILE A 173 6.24 5.59 -3.29
N VAL A 174 7.21 6.08 -4.05
CA VAL A 174 7.18 5.92 -5.52
C VAL A 174 7.25 4.45 -5.92
N ALA A 175 8.10 3.65 -5.25
CA ALA A 175 8.17 2.22 -5.54
C ALA A 175 6.85 1.52 -5.24
N HIS A 176 6.28 1.75 -4.07
CA HIS A 176 5.01 1.14 -3.66
C HIS A 176 3.85 1.59 -4.56
N ALA A 177 3.72 2.88 -4.82
CA ALA A 177 2.72 3.43 -5.74
C ALA A 177 2.84 2.84 -7.16
N THR A 178 4.08 2.67 -7.65
CA THR A 178 4.34 2.04 -8.96
C THR A 178 3.90 0.57 -8.96
N THR A 179 4.23 -0.19 -7.91
CA THR A 179 3.78 -1.58 -7.79
C THR A 179 2.26 -1.68 -7.84
N ASN A 180 1.55 -0.89 -7.01
CA ASN A 180 0.09 -0.94 -6.93
C ASN A 180 -0.57 -0.47 -8.23
N LEU A 181 -0.04 0.58 -8.87
CA LEU A 181 -0.55 1.07 -10.15
C LEU A 181 -0.41 0.01 -11.24
N VAL A 182 0.78 -0.56 -11.40
CA VAL A 182 1.05 -1.56 -12.44
C VAL A 182 0.28 -2.84 -12.16
N LEU A 183 0.15 -3.25 -10.90
CA LEU A 183 -0.66 -4.40 -10.49
C LEU A 183 -2.14 -4.18 -10.83
N GLY A 184 -2.70 -3.02 -10.52
CA GLY A 184 -4.08 -2.69 -10.89
C GLY A 184 -4.30 -2.67 -12.40
N LEU A 185 -3.38 -2.07 -13.19
CA LEU A 185 -3.42 -2.11 -14.66
C LEU A 185 -3.30 -3.54 -15.20
N TRP A 186 -2.46 -4.36 -14.58
CA TRP A 186 -2.33 -5.78 -14.91
C TRP A 186 -3.65 -6.54 -14.69
N VAL A 187 -4.28 -6.34 -13.53
CA VAL A 187 -5.58 -6.94 -13.21
C VAL A 187 -6.65 -6.54 -14.24
N LEU A 188 -6.73 -5.26 -14.58
CA LEU A 188 -7.67 -4.75 -15.59
C LEU A 188 -7.42 -5.36 -16.98
N ARG A 189 -6.16 -5.62 -17.32
CA ARG A 189 -5.78 -6.19 -18.62
C ARG A 189 -6.01 -7.69 -18.71
N THR A 190 -5.84 -8.42 -17.59
CA THR A 190 -5.81 -9.90 -17.56
C THR A 190 -7.05 -10.52 -16.94
N GLY A 191 -7.86 -9.75 -16.22
CA GLY A 191 -9.00 -10.26 -15.44
C GLY A 191 -8.59 -11.08 -14.20
N GLN A 192 -7.34 -11.00 -13.75
CA GLN A 192 -6.86 -11.76 -12.58
C GLN A 192 -7.19 -11.01 -11.28
N TRP A 193 -8.48 -10.96 -10.95
CA TRP A 193 -9.02 -10.17 -9.82
C TRP A 193 -8.51 -10.61 -8.45
N GLN A 194 -7.95 -11.82 -8.33
CA GLN A 194 -7.36 -12.30 -7.09
C GLN A 194 -6.19 -11.45 -6.58
N PHE A 195 -5.60 -10.62 -7.42
CA PHE A 195 -4.52 -9.72 -7.02
C PHE A 195 -4.99 -8.33 -6.54
N TRP A 196 -6.30 -8.10 -6.49
CA TRP A 196 -6.79 -6.74 -6.24
C TRP A 196 -7.90 -6.63 -5.20
#